data_8eebf3cb3d4be8c70b98b379cbe39646
#
_entry.id   8eebf3cb3d4be8c70b98b379cbe39646
#
_cell.length_a   1.000
_cell.length_b   1.000
_cell.length_c   1.000
_cell.angle_alpha   90.00
_cell.angle_beta   90.00
_cell.angle_gamma   90.00
#
_symmetry.space_group_name_H-M   'P 1'
#
loop_
_entity.id
_entity.type
_entity.pdbx_description
1 polymer ?
#
loop_
_entity_poly.entity_id
_entity_poly.type
_entity_poly.pdbx_seq_one_letter_code
_entity_poly.pdbx_strand_id
1 'polypeptide(L)'
;MKSNPKTLAGVILLVILAIGLGFLLSRMIPTIGEVQREMSLTPTPLPEVPDNVMAVTRDPSAPTPEPVLRTGSRGEEVKTLQSRLMTLGYYSDEIDGQFGGATKAAVMEFQLANGLEADGLVGSETAAVLYSPQAKPKTGE
;
A
#
# COMPACT_ATOMS: atom_id res chain seq x y z
N MET A 1 1.40 36.55 54.34
CA MET A 1 1.87 36.44 52.97
C MET A 1 0.85 37.10 52.06
N LYS A 2 1.17 38.25 51.48
CA LYS A 2 0.25 38.94 50.55
C LYS A 2 0.43 38.34 49.17
N SER A 3 -0.54 37.55 48.72
CA SER A 3 -0.56 37.00 47.36
C SER A 3 -0.77 38.15 46.36
N ASN A 4 0.12 38.26 45.41
CA ASN A 4 0.10 39.32 44.40
C ASN A 4 -1.07 39.04 43.42
N PRO A 5 -2.03 39.96 43.24
CA PRO A 5 -3.22 39.71 42.46
C PRO A 5 -2.92 39.40 40.99
N LYS A 6 -1.76 39.84 40.49
CA LYS A 6 -1.33 39.56 39.09
C LYS A 6 -0.88 38.11 38.89
N THR A 7 -0.31 37.45 39.92
CA THR A 7 0.08 36.05 39.83
C THR A 7 -1.12 35.12 39.96
N LEU A 8 -2.14 35.52 40.76
CA LEU A 8 -3.35 34.75 40.95
C LEU A 8 -4.20 34.71 39.62
N ALA A 9 -4.28 35.85 38.93
CA ALA A 9 -4.98 35.94 37.65
C ALA A 9 -4.32 35.06 36.57
N GLY A 10 -2.99 34.99 36.51
CA GLY A 10 -2.26 34.13 35.57
C GLY A 10 -2.47 32.64 35.81
N VAL A 11 -2.51 32.23 37.05
CA VAL A 11 -2.75 30.81 37.41
C VAL A 11 -4.18 30.40 37.09
N ILE A 12 -5.16 31.25 37.34
CA ILE A 12 -6.56 31.00 37.01
C ILE A 12 -6.75 30.86 35.49
N LEU A 13 -6.11 31.72 34.71
CA LEU A 13 -6.17 31.66 33.25
C LEU A 13 -5.59 30.35 32.69
N LEU A 14 -4.45 29.90 33.23
CA LEU A 14 -3.83 28.64 32.85
C LEU A 14 -4.70 27.41 33.18
N VAL A 15 -5.36 27.43 34.34
CA VAL A 15 -6.25 26.35 34.77
C VAL A 15 -7.50 26.28 33.83
N ILE A 16 -8.08 27.43 33.48
CA ILE A 16 -9.22 27.49 32.58
C ILE A 16 -8.84 26.99 31.17
N LEU A 17 -7.63 27.35 30.71
CA LEU A 17 -7.14 26.90 29.40
C LEU A 17 -6.88 25.39 29.37
N ALA A 18 -6.35 24.83 30.45
CA ALA A 18 -6.13 23.38 30.59
C ALA A 18 -7.45 22.59 30.65
N ILE A 19 -8.45 23.11 31.36
CA ILE A 19 -9.79 22.48 31.43
C ILE A 19 -10.50 22.57 30.09
N GLY A 20 -10.38 23.72 29.41
CA GLY A 20 -10.97 23.93 28.07
C GLY A 20 -10.37 22.98 27.03
N LEU A 21 -9.05 22.79 27.05
CA LEU A 21 -8.37 21.88 26.13
C LEU A 21 -8.70 20.40 26.43
N GLY A 22 -8.83 20.04 27.71
CA GLY A 22 -9.25 18.68 28.11
C GLY A 22 -10.69 18.36 27.69
N PHE A 23 -11.58 19.36 27.76
CA PHE A 23 -12.98 19.19 27.32
C PHE A 23 -13.12 19.09 25.81
N LEU A 24 -12.28 19.79 25.04
CA LEU A 24 -12.27 19.71 23.59
C LEU A 24 -11.76 18.34 23.10
N LEU A 25 -10.71 17.82 23.75
CA LEU A 25 -10.15 16.48 23.44
C LEU A 25 -11.11 15.35 23.85
N SER A 26 -11.89 15.52 24.90
CA SER A 26 -12.87 14.52 25.35
C SER A 26 -14.05 14.34 24.40
N ARG A 27 -14.34 15.35 23.56
CA ARG A 27 -15.42 15.24 22.56
C ARG A 27 -15.01 14.57 21.25
N MET A 28 -13.71 14.40 21.01
CA MET A 28 -13.21 13.80 19.76
C MET A 28 -12.92 12.29 19.87
N ILE A 29 -13.07 11.72 21.06
CA ILE A 29 -12.91 10.26 21.20
C ILE A 29 -14.33 9.67 21.21
N PRO A 30 -14.79 9.06 20.11
CA PRO A 30 -16.01 8.27 20.15
C PRO A 30 -15.75 7.13 21.13
N THR A 31 -16.61 7.08 22.16
CA THR A 31 -16.56 6.02 23.18
C THR A 31 -16.64 4.67 22.47
N ILE A 32 -15.64 3.83 22.71
CA ILE A 32 -15.49 2.46 22.18
C ILE A 32 -16.76 1.58 22.40
N GLY A 33 -17.73 2.07 23.18
CA GLY A 33 -18.98 1.38 23.45
C GLY A 33 -20.01 1.34 22.30
N GLU A 34 -19.91 2.21 21.30
CA GLU A 34 -20.87 2.21 20.19
C GLU A 34 -20.51 1.23 19.08
N VAL A 35 -19.23 0.91 18.91
CA VAL A 35 -18.75 -0.03 17.88
C VAL A 35 -19.18 -1.49 18.19
N GLN A 36 -19.43 -1.82 19.45
CA GLN A 36 -19.86 -3.16 19.83
C GLN A 36 -21.36 -3.41 19.69
N ARG A 37 -22.17 -2.38 19.52
CA ARG A 37 -23.62 -2.55 19.37
C ARG A 37 -24.05 -2.85 17.94
N GLU A 38 -23.25 -2.53 16.95
CA GLU A 38 -23.55 -2.86 15.56
C GLU A 38 -23.15 -4.29 15.17
N MET A 39 -22.31 -4.97 15.99
CA MET A 39 -21.96 -6.38 15.78
C MET A 39 -23.00 -7.37 16.29
N SER A 40 -24.09 -6.89 16.91
CA SER A 40 -25.19 -7.74 17.42
C SER A 40 -26.44 -7.73 16.53
N LEU A 41 -26.37 -7.16 15.34
CA LEU A 41 -27.42 -7.30 14.36
C LEU A 41 -27.21 -8.62 13.63
N THR A 42 -27.97 -9.62 14.09
CA THR A 42 -28.39 -10.85 13.42
C THR A 42 -27.55 -11.26 12.21
N PRO A 43 -26.94 -12.46 12.23
CA PRO A 43 -26.41 -13.02 11.01
C PRO A 43 -27.60 -13.11 10.03
N THR A 44 -27.62 -12.22 9.06
CA THR A 44 -28.39 -12.46 7.84
C THR A 44 -27.93 -13.83 7.38
N PRO A 45 -28.82 -14.84 7.29
CA PRO A 45 -28.41 -16.11 6.71
C PRO A 45 -27.80 -15.78 5.35
N LEU A 46 -26.54 -16.12 5.18
CA LEU A 46 -25.93 -16.12 3.85
C LEU A 46 -26.93 -16.84 2.94
N PRO A 47 -27.25 -16.30 1.76
CA PRO A 47 -28.00 -17.08 0.80
C PRO A 47 -27.24 -18.40 0.64
N GLU A 48 -27.93 -19.52 0.91
CA GLU A 48 -27.41 -20.84 0.62
C GLU A 48 -26.86 -20.80 -0.81
N VAL A 49 -25.55 -20.78 -0.90
CA VAL A 49 -24.88 -20.98 -2.17
C VAL A 49 -25.28 -22.41 -2.55
N PRO A 50 -26.05 -22.62 -3.60
CA PRO A 50 -26.40 -23.97 -3.98
C PRO A 50 -25.11 -24.75 -4.18
N ASP A 51 -25.03 -25.95 -3.56
CA ASP A 51 -23.89 -26.90 -3.67
C ASP A 51 -23.51 -27.26 -5.12
N ASN A 52 -24.08 -26.61 -6.07
CA ASN A 52 -23.79 -26.73 -7.49
C ASN A 52 -22.90 -25.59 -8.02
N VAL A 53 -22.03 -25.00 -7.20
CA VAL A 53 -20.78 -24.45 -7.73
C VAL A 53 -19.83 -25.62 -8.02
N MET A 54 -20.38 -26.51 -8.86
CA MET A 54 -19.57 -27.36 -9.70
C MET A 54 -18.43 -26.55 -10.22
N ALA A 55 -17.21 -26.94 -9.79
CA ALA A 55 -16.01 -26.75 -10.55
C ALA A 55 -16.16 -25.67 -11.62
N VAL A 56 -15.70 -24.44 -11.30
CA VAL A 56 -15.28 -23.56 -12.39
C VAL A 56 -14.30 -24.40 -13.17
N THR A 57 -14.84 -25.07 -14.18
CA THR A 57 -14.07 -25.74 -15.19
C THR A 57 -13.19 -24.64 -15.73
N ARG A 58 -11.93 -24.58 -15.25
CA ARG A 58 -10.94 -23.73 -15.90
C ARG A 58 -10.98 -24.15 -17.34
N ASP A 59 -11.59 -23.32 -18.17
CA ASP A 59 -11.51 -23.44 -19.59
C ASP A 59 -10.00 -23.44 -19.92
N PRO A 60 -9.42 -24.53 -20.40
CA PRO A 60 -8.01 -24.57 -20.75
C PRO A 60 -7.67 -23.60 -21.87
N SER A 61 -8.69 -22.98 -22.50
CA SER A 61 -8.55 -21.93 -23.50
C SER A 61 -8.74 -20.53 -22.93
N ALA A 62 -9.12 -20.36 -21.64
CA ALA A 62 -9.12 -19.05 -21.05
C ALA A 62 -7.67 -18.57 -20.92
N PRO A 63 -7.34 -17.34 -21.36
CA PRO A 63 -6.01 -16.81 -21.14
C PRO A 63 -5.78 -16.81 -19.63
N THR A 64 -4.85 -17.65 -19.20
CA THR A 64 -4.40 -17.65 -17.80
C THR A 64 -3.97 -16.21 -17.49
N PRO A 65 -4.55 -15.54 -16.48
CA PRO A 65 -4.08 -14.21 -16.13
C PRO A 65 -2.58 -14.34 -15.84
N GLU A 66 -1.77 -13.73 -16.70
CA GLU A 66 -0.33 -13.77 -16.54
C GLU A 66 0.04 -13.19 -15.18
N PRO A 67 1.00 -13.77 -14.47
CA PRO A 67 1.38 -13.29 -13.16
C PRO A 67 1.89 -11.85 -13.28
N VAL A 68 1.12 -10.91 -12.76
CA VAL A 68 1.51 -9.51 -12.69
C VAL A 68 2.30 -9.30 -11.40
N LEU A 69 3.59 -9.00 -11.52
CA LEU A 69 4.41 -8.62 -10.37
C LEU A 69 4.10 -7.16 -9.98
N ARG A 70 3.87 -6.96 -8.69
CA ARG A 70 3.47 -5.66 -8.12
C ARG A 70 3.99 -5.52 -6.69
N THR A 71 3.85 -4.34 -6.14
CA THR A 71 4.20 -4.10 -4.73
C THR A 71 3.55 -5.15 -3.82
N GLY A 72 4.37 -5.80 -3.01
CA GLY A 72 4.00 -6.90 -2.13
C GLY A 72 4.23 -8.30 -2.73
N SER A 73 4.50 -8.44 -4.04
CA SER A 73 4.95 -9.69 -4.64
C SER A 73 6.30 -10.12 -4.04
N ARG A 74 6.52 -11.41 -3.92
CA ARG A 74 7.77 -11.98 -3.37
C ARG A 74 8.12 -13.27 -4.07
N GLY A 75 9.41 -13.59 -4.08
CA GLY A 75 9.91 -14.86 -4.59
C GLY A 75 10.98 -14.71 -5.65
N GLU A 76 11.28 -15.81 -6.31
CA GLU A 76 12.36 -15.92 -7.30
C GLU A 76 12.09 -15.08 -8.56
N GLU A 77 10.83 -14.94 -8.92
CA GLU A 77 10.41 -14.08 -10.03
C GLU A 77 10.76 -12.61 -9.77
N VAL A 78 10.60 -12.15 -8.52
CA VAL A 78 10.98 -10.79 -8.14
C VAL A 78 12.49 -10.63 -8.12
N LYS A 79 13.27 -11.62 -7.69
CA LYS A 79 14.74 -11.57 -7.78
C LYS A 79 15.22 -11.49 -9.22
N THR A 80 14.61 -12.27 -10.10
CA THR A 80 14.92 -12.24 -11.54
C THR A 80 14.64 -10.85 -12.12
N LEU A 81 13.50 -10.24 -11.76
CA LEU A 81 13.14 -8.89 -12.13
C LEU A 81 14.17 -7.87 -11.62
N GLN A 82 14.48 -7.89 -10.32
CA GLN A 82 15.46 -6.98 -9.69
C GLN A 82 16.84 -7.11 -10.35
N SER A 83 17.30 -8.34 -10.61
CA SER A 83 18.55 -8.61 -11.30
C SER A 83 18.58 -8.03 -12.72
N ARG A 84 17.48 -8.15 -13.45
CA ARG A 84 17.37 -7.59 -14.80
C ARG A 84 17.36 -6.07 -14.80
N LEU A 85 16.59 -5.45 -13.90
CA LEU A 85 16.56 -4.01 -13.70
C LEU A 85 17.92 -3.45 -13.27
N MET A 86 18.67 -4.19 -12.44
CA MET A 86 20.03 -3.86 -12.03
C MET A 86 20.98 -3.90 -13.24
N THR A 87 20.90 -4.94 -14.08
CA THR A 87 21.71 -5.06 -15.30
C THR A 87 21.44 -3.90 -16.27
N LEU A 88 20.22 -3.40 -16.32
CA LEU A 88 19.83 -2.26 -17.15
C LEU A 88 20.11 -0.91 -16.46
N GLY A 89 20.57 -0.88 -15.22
CA GLY A 89 20.94 0.33 -14.48
C GLY A 89 19.79 1.06 -13.80
N TYR A 90 18.58 0.49 -13.77
CA TYR A 90 17.41 1.10 -13.11
C TYR A 90 17.31 0.75 -11.62
N TYR A 91 17.96 -0.32 -11.17
CA TYR A 91 17.93 -0.80 -9.80
C TYR A 91 19.34 -0.90 -9.23
N SER A 92 19.53 -0.41 -8.00
CA SER A 92 20.84 -0.40 -7.33
C SER A 92 20.83 -0.96 -5.91
N ASP A 93 19.64 -1.35 -5.43
CA ASP A 93 19.48 -1.92 -4.10
C ASP A 93 19.74 -3.45 -4.09
N GLU A 94 19.61 -4.07 -2.93
CA GLU A 94 19.81 -5.51 -2.75
C GLU A 94 18.73 -6.33 -3.47
N ILE A 95 19.13 -7.43 -4.10
CA ILE A 95 18.22 -8.39 -4.73
C ILE A 95 17.65 -9.31 -3.63
N ASP A 96 16.66 -8.80 -2.93
CA ASP A 96 16.02 -9.45 -1.78
C ASP A 96 14.81 -10.33 -2.15
N GLY A 97 14.35 -10.23 -3.39
CA GLY A 97 13.15 -10.93 -3.85
C GLY A 97 11.85 -10.38 -3.31
N GLN A 98 11.84 -9.13 -2.84
CA GLN A 98 10.65 -8.44 -2.40
C GLN A 98 10.35 -7.24 -3.31
N PHE A 99 9.16 -7.20 -3.86
CA PHE A 99 8.71 -6.06 -4.67
C PHE A 99 8.31 -4.92 -3.76
N GLY A 100 9.28 -4.13 -3.32
CA GLY A 100 9.12 -2.96 -2.47
C GLY A 100 8.98 -1.66 -3.27
N GLY A 101 9.08 -0.53 -2.56
CA GLY A 101 9.03 0.81 -3.16
C GLY A 101 10.17 1.08 -4.15
N ALA A 102 11.38 0.63 -3.84
CA ALA A 102 12.56 0.78 -4.71
C ALA A 102 12.38 -0.01 -6.02
N THR A 103 11.91 -1.26 -5.93
CA THR A 103 11.62 -2.08 -7.11
C THR A 103 10.53 -1.44 -7.97
N LYS A 104 9.46 -0.91 -7.34
CA LYS A 104 8.40 -0.20 -8.06
C LYS A 104 8.93 1.03 -8.80
N ALA A 105 9.74 1.85 -8.15
CA ALA A 105 10.35 3.03 -8.75
C ALA A 105 11.21 2.66 -9.96
N ALA A 106 12.05 1.62 -9.82
CA ALA A 106 12.87 1.12 -10.92
C ALA A 106 12.06 0.61 -12.11
N VAL A 107 10.93 -0.07 -11.84
CA VAL A 107 9.99 -0.52 -12.89
C VAL A 107 9.38 0.68 -13.61
N MET A 108 8.91 1.70 -12.88
CA MET A 108 8.31 2.89 -13.47
C MET A 108 9.32 3.67 -14.35
N GLU A 109 10.56 3.83 -13.89
CA GLU A 109 11.62 4.45 -14.68
C GLU A 109 11.91 3.66 -15.96
N PHE A 110 11.99 2.34 -15.85
CA PHE A 110 12.15 1.45 -17.00
C PHE A 110 11.00 1.58 -18.00
N GLN A 111 9.76 1.55 -17.51
CA GLN A 111 8.56 1.69 -18.34
C GLN A 111 8.58 3.02 -19.11
N LEU A 112 8.85 4.12 -18.39
CA LEU A 112 8.94 5.45 -19.01
C LEU A 112 10.01 5.52 -20.11
N ALA A 113 11.21 4.99 -19.85
CA ALA A 113 12.32 5.00 -20.80
C ALA A 113 12.03 4.17 -22.06
N ASN A 114 11.20 3.16 -21.94
CA ASN A 114 10.82 2.26 -23.03
C ASN A 114 9.48 2.64 -23.70
N GLY A 115 8.82 3.73 -23.27
CA GLY A 115 7.56 4.21 -23.84
C GLY A 115 6.35 3.38 -23.44
N LEU A 116 6.44 2.69 -22.30
CA LEU A 116 5.35 1.95 -21.68
C LEU A 116 4.59 2.84 -20.68
N GLU A 117 3.40 2.42 -20.26
CA GLU A 117 2.70 3.06 -19.17
C GLU A 117 3.45 2.84 -17.85
N ALA A 118 3.82 3.94 -17.19
CA ALA A 118 4.60 3.90 -15.94
C ALA A 118 3.70 3.67 -14.72
N ASP A 119 3.05 2.53 -14.66
CA ASP A 119 2.14 2.12 -13.59
C ASP A 119 2.87 1.40 -12.44
N GLY A 120 4.10 0.95 -12.69
CA GLY A 120 4.91 0.19 -11.74
C GLY A 120 4.42 -1.26 -11.56
N LEU A 121 3.70 -1.79 -12.52
CA LEU A 121 3.27 -3.18 -12.60
C LEU A 121 4.07 -3.91 -13.70
N VAL A 122 4.45 -5.14 -13.44
CA VAL A 122 5.13 -5.96 -14.44
C VAL A 122 4.17 -7.01 -14.96
N GLY A 123 3.41 -6.65 -15.97
CA GLY A 123 2.57 -7.55 -16.75
C GLY A 123 3.33 -8.10 -17.94
N SER A 124 2.62 -8.82 -18.82
CA SER A 124 3.18 -9.43 -20.04
C SER A 124 3.89 -8.43 -20.94
N GLU A 125 3.31 -7.26 -21.15
CA GLU A 125 3.88 -6.21 -21.98
C GLU A 125 5.20 -5.70 -21.41
N THR A 126 5.22 -5.34 -20.13
CA THR A 126 6.44 -4.87 -19.45
C THR A 126 7.51 -5.96 -19.44
N ALA A 127 7.13 -7.20 -19.14
CA ALA A 127 8.03 -8.34 -19.13
C ALA A 127 8.62 -8.61 -20.52
N ALA A 128 7.80 -8.59 -21.56
CA ALA A 128 8.25 -8.80 -22.94
C ALA A 128 9.32 -7.79 -23.36
N VAL A 129 9.14 -6.51 -23.02
CA VAL A 129 10.14 -5.46 -23.30
C VAL A 129 11.37 -5.63 -22.41
N LEU A 130 11.20 -5.89 -21.13
CA LEU A 130 12.27 -6.01 -20.15
C LEU A 130 13.26 -7.14 -20.48
N TYR A 131 12.76 -8.28 -20.91
CA TYR A 131 13.58 -9.44 -21.28
C TYR A 131 13.98 -9.47 -22.74
N SER A 132 13.55 -8.48 -23.54
CA SER A 132 13.97 -8.35 -24.93
C SER A 132 15.41 -7.82 -25.06
N PRO A 133 16.08 -8.10 -26.18
CA PRO A 133 17.38 -7.47 -26.48
C PRO A 133 17.29 -5.96 -26.79
N GLN A 134 16.08 -5.44 -26.97
CA GLN A 134 15.80 -4.03 -27.29
C GLN A 134 15.49 -3.20 -26.03
N ALA A 135 15.48 -3.81 -24.84
CA ALA A 135 15.31 -3.09 -23.59
C ALA A 135 16.34 -1.97 -23.46
N LYS A 136 15.88 -0.73 -23.40
CA LYS A 136 16.77 0.43 -23.27
C LYS A 136 17.39 0.44 -21.87
N PRO A 137 18.72 0.47 -21.74
CA PRO A 137 19.37 0.69 -20.45
C PRO A 137 19.16 2.13 -19.99
N LYS A 138 19.25 2.36 -18.68
CA LYS A 138 19.27 3.70 -18.12
C LYS A 138 20.55 4.39 -18.59
N THR A 139 20.39 5.43 -19.40
CA THR A 139 21.51 6.27 -19.80
C THR A 139 21.93 7.08 -18.58
N GLY A 140 23.09 6.78 -18.02
CA GLY A 140 23.65 7.58 -16.94
C GLY A 140 24.01 8.95 -17.49
N GLU A 141 23.43 10.02 -16.92
CA GLU A 141 23.98 11.36 -16.96
C GLU A 141 25.09 11.49 -15.93
#